data_ed826e512c8d6259d662ca2a5e2f5ea7
#
_entry.id   ed826e512c8d6259d662ca2a5e2f5ea7
#
_cell.length_a   1.000
_cell.length_b   1.000
_cell.length_c   1.000
_cell.angle_alpha   90.00
_cell.angle_beta   90.00
_cell.angle_gamma   90.00
#
_symmetry.space_group_name_H-M   'P 1'
#
loop_
_entity.id
_entity.type
_entity.pdbx_description
1 polymer ?
#
loop_
_entity_poly.entity_id
_entity_poly.type
_entity_poly.pdbx_seq_one_letter_code
_entity_poly.pdbx_strand_id
1 'polypeptide(L)'
;VVTVTSGVQYFGEIKWDDIQGNIKYDRWAAYSQSKLANVMFGLELNLKLIGNNSKTSSLLAHPGFARTNLQPKSVEANKAWQEKIAYKIMDPMFQSARLGALPQIAAATLPNAIGGEQYGPRFNFRGYPKICKNAPKALDRNSRKKLWDVSDQLIKNF
;
A
#
# COMPACT_ATOMS: atom_id res chain seq x y z
N VAL A 1 13.27 -2.82 6.18
CA VAL A 1 12.49 -2.97 4.93
C VAL A 1 11.33 -1.97 4.97
N VAL A 2 11.06 -1.27 3.86
CA VAL A 2 9.91 -0.37 3.75
C VAL A 2 9.00 -0.85 2.62
N THR A 3 7.79 -1.28 2.97
CA THR A 3 6.78 -1.71 2.00
C THR A 3 5.86 -0.54 1.63
N VAL A 4 5.78 -0.23 0.32
CA VAL A 4 4.97 0.90 -0.15
C VAL A 4 3.54 0.47 -0.43
N THR A 5 2.59 1.14 0.22
CA THR A 5 1.15 0.95 0.03
C THR A 5 0.48 2.22 -0.51
N SER A 6 -0.83 2.34 -0.38
CA SER A 6 -1.63 3.50 -0.77
C SER A 6 -2.81 3.68 0.19
N GLY A 7 -3.38 4.87 0.26
CA GLY A 7 -4.63 5.12 0.99
C GLY A 7 -5.80 4.25 0.56
N VAL A 8 -5.79 3.70 -0.66
CA VAL A 8 -6.85 2.78 -1.13
C VAL A 8 -6.86 1.44 -0.39
N GLN A 9 -5.84 1.12 0.41
CA GLN A 9 -5.82 -0.06 1.29
C GLN A 9 -7.06 -0.20 2.16
N TYR A 10 -7.65 0.94 2.57
CA TYR A 10 -8.84 0.94 3.44
C TYR A 10 -10.09 0.39 2.75
N PHE A 11 -10.13 0.43 1.43
CA PHE A 11 -11.23 -0.08 0.58
C PHE A 11 -10.93 -1.47 0.03
N GLY A 12 -9.72 -1.99 0.28
CA GLY A 12 -9.30 -3.30 -0.20
C GLY A 12 -10.06 -4.46 0.47
N GLU A 13 -10.12 -5.55 -0.27
CA GLU A 13 -10.62 -6.84 0.18
C GLU A 13 -9.84 -7.95 -0.49
N ILE A 14 -9.45 -8.98 0.26
CA ILE A 14 -8.75 -10.14 -0.31
C ILE A 14 -9.79 -11.13 -0.82
N LYS A 15 -9.85 -11.30 -2.13
CA LYS A 15 -10.71 -12.29 -2.79
C LYS A 15 -10.01 -13.65 -2.76
N TRP A 16 -10.23 -14.40 -1.70
CA TRP A 16 -9.53 -15.66 -1.47
C TRP A 16 -9.73 -16.69 -2.57
N ASP A 17 -10.91 -16.71 -3.19
CA ASP A 17 -11.27 -17.66 -4.26
C ASP A 17 -10.79 -17.21 -5.64
N ASP A 18 -10.35 -15.96 -5.77
CA ASP A 18 -9.88 -15.37 -7.04
C ASP A 18 -8.77 -14.31 -6.78
N ILE A 19 -7.76 -14.70 -6.01
CA ILE A 19 -6.71 -13.77 -5.56
C ILE A 19 -5.92 -13.17 -6.73
N GLN A 20 -5.82 -13.90 -7.84
CA GLN A 20 -5.14 -13.48 -9.06
C GLN A 20 -6.06 -12.74 -10.06
N GLY A 21 -7.37 -12.66 -9.79
CA GLY A 21 -8.32 -12.01 -10.67
C GLY A 21 -8.56 -12.74 -12.00
N ASN A 22 -8.40 -14.07 -12.02
CA ASN A 22 -8.58 -14.88 -13.23
C ASN A 22 -10.04 -15.10 -13.60
N ILE A 23 -10.96 -15.07 -12.61
CA ILE A 23 -12.40 -15.26 -12.80
C ILE A 23 -13.07 -13.94 -13.13
N LYS A 24 -12.81 -12.93 -12.31
CA LYS A 24 -13.39 -11.59 -12.48
C LYS A 24 -12.39 -10.51 -12.13
N TYR A 25 -11.94 -9.77 -13.13
CA TYR A 25 -11.05 -8.64 -12.96
C TYR A 25 -11.81 -7.32 -12.92
N ASP A 26 -11.63 -6.57 -11.85
CA ASP A 26 -11.98 -5.15 -11.74
C ASP A 26 -10.73 -4.37 -11.34
N ARG A 27 -10.37 -3.36 -12.11
CA ARG A 27 -9.13 -2.59 -11.94
C ARG A 27 -8.99 -1.96 -10.55
N TRP A 28 -10.07 -1.35 -10.05
CA TRP A 28 -10.03 -0.65 -8.77
C TRP A 28 -10.03 -1.62 -7.59
N ALA A 29 -10.82 -2.70 -7.68
CA ALA A 29 -10.81 -3.76 -6.68
C ALA A 29 -9.44 -4.45 -6.61
N ALA A 30 -8.84 -4.79 -7.76
CA ALA A 30 -7.53 -5.40 -7.83
C ALA A 30 -6.43 -4.47 -7.27
N TYR A 31 -6.47 -3.17 -7.60
CA TYR A 31 -5.54 -2.19 -7.04
C TYR A 31 -5.69 -2.07 -5.53
N SER A 32 -6.92 -1.92 -5.03
CA SER A 32 -7.19 -1.80 -3.59
C SER A 32 -6.78 -3.08 -2.83
N GLN A 33 -7.08 -4.26 -3.40
CA GLN A 33 -6.63 -5.56 -2.88
C GLN A 33 -5.10 -5.62 -2.79
N SER A 34 -4.40 -5.23 -3.85
CA SER A 34 -2.92 -5.27 -3.87
C SER A 34 -2.30 -4.38 -2.79
N LYS A 35 -2.91 -3.21 -2.52
CA LYS A 35 -2.42 -2.28 -1.51
C LYS A 35 -2.76 -2.71 -0.07
N LEU A 36 -3.89 -3.37 0.13
CA LEU A 36 -4.20 -4.05 1.38
C LEU A 36 -3.22 -5.22 1.62
N ALA A 37 -2.97 -6.04 0.58
CA ALA A 37 -2.02 -7.15 0.65
C ALA A 37 -0.60 -6.68 1.02
N ASN A 38 -0.15 -5.53 0.49
CA ASN A 38 1.14 -4.95 0.87
C ASN A 38 1.21 -4.61 2.37
N VAL A 39 0.12 -4.10 2.96
CA VAL A 39 0.07 -3.83 4.40
C VAL A 39 0.11 -5.12 5.20
N MET A 40 -0.70 -6.10 4.81
CA MET A 40 -0.72 -7.42 5.45
C MET A 40 0.65 -8.10 5.39
N PHE A 41 1.29 -8.06 4.23
CA PHE A 41 2.65 -8.58 4.04
C PHE A 41 3.66 -7.89 4.96
N GLY A 42 3.69 -6.56 4.99
CA GLY A 42 4.66 -5.82 5.80
C GLY A 42 4.50 -6.07 7.30
N LEU A 43 3.25 -6.19 7.77
CA LEU A 43 2.96 -6.52 9.17
C LEU A 43 3.37 -7.95 9.51
N GLU A 44 3.08 -8.91 8.62
CA GLU A 44 3.47 -10.31 8.85
C GLU A 44 4.99 -10.51 8.77
N LEU A 45 5.65 -9.83 7.81
CA LEU A 45 7.11 -9.80 7.72
C LEU A 45 7.73 -9.30 9.02
N ASN A 46 7.19 -8.22 9.61
CA ASN A 46 7.69 -7.69 10.87
C ASN A 46 7.59 -8.73 12.00
N LEU A 47 6.49 -9.45 12.12
CA LEU A 47 6.33 -10.51 13.11
C LEU A 47 7.34 -11.65 12.90
N LYS A 48 7.57 -12.06 11.66
CA LYS A 48 8.55 -13.10 11.33
C LYS A 48 9.98 -12.65 11.64
N LEU A 49 10.32 -11.38 11.36
CA LEU A 49 11.63 -10.83 11.70
C LEU A 49 11.87 -10.81 13.21
N ILE A 50 10.87 -10.41 14.00
CA ILE A 50 10.92 -10.46 15.47
C ILE A 50 11.08 -11.91 15.96
N GLY A 51 10.28 -12.83 15.43
CA GLY A 51 10.34 -14.25 15.82
C GLY A 51 11.69 -14.92 15.52
N ASN A 52 12.43 -14.39 14.53
CA ASN A 52 13.78 -14.85 14.17
C ASN A 52 14.90 -14.03 14.82
N ASN A 53 14.59 -13.19 15.81
CA ASN A 53 15.55 -12.29 16.50
C ASN A 53 16.36 -11.41 15.50
N SER A 54 15.75 -11.03 14.38
CA SER A 54 16.39 -10.19 13.37
C SER A 54 16.53 -8.75 13.87
N LYS A 55 17.67 -8.13 13.55
CA LYS A 55 17.88 -6.69 13.75
C LYS A 55 17.14 -5.83 12.71
N THR A 56 16.59 -6.44 11.68
CA THR A 56 15.82 -5.76 10.63
C THR A 56 14.38 -5.56 11.07
N SER A 57 13.83 -4.38 10.81
CA SER A 57 12.40 -4.09 11.00
C SER A 57 11.70 -3.96 9.65
N SER A 58 10.42 -4.33 9.61
CA SER A 58 9.54 -4.07 8.46
C SER A 58 8.59 -2.93 8.79
N LEU A 59 8.60 -1.89 7.96
CA LEU A 59 7.78 -0.71 8.07
C LEU A 59 6.93 -0.52 6.81
N LEU A 60 5.95 0.34 6.91
CA LEU A 60 5.01 0.63 5.85
C LEU A 60 5.03 2.12 5.52
N ALA A 61 4.79 2.47 4.26
CA ALA A 61 4.65 3.86 3.87
C ALA A 61 3.65 4.03 2.71
N HIS A 62 2.95 5.17 2.68
CA HIS A 62 2.17 5.56 1.51
C HIS A 62 2.41 7.03 1.13
N PRO A 63 2.48 7.36 -0.18
CA PRO A 63 2.84 8.69 -0.66
C PRO A 63 1.70 9.71 -0.58
N GLY A 64 0.49 9.31 -0.19
CA GLY A 64 -0.70 10.14 -0.41
C GLY A 64 -1.02 10.32 -1.90
N PHE A 65 -1.59 11.46 -2.26
CA PHE A 65 -1.86 11.81 -3.65
C PHE A 65 -0.66 12.57 -4.24
N ALA A 66 0.33 11.85 -4.74
CA ALA A 66 1.51 12.43 -5.35
C ALA A 66 1.35 12.53 -6.87
N ARG A 67 1.70 13.68 -7.46
CA ARG A 67 1.78 13.83 -8.92
C ARG A 67 2.94 12.99 -9.46
N THR A 68 2.61 11.91 -10.14
CA THR A 68 3.55 11.03 -10.82
C THR A 68 3.05 10.76 -12.23
N ASN A 69 3.91 10.24 -13.10
CA ASN A 69 3.54 9.87 -14.47
C ASN A 69 2.64 8.63 -14.56
N LEU A 70 2.34 7.99 -13.44
CA LEU A 70 1.52 6.77 -13.40
C LEU A 70 0.05 7.06 -13.74
N GLN A 71 -0.51 8.13 -13.17
CA GLN A 71 -1.93 8.47 -13.31
C GLN A 71 -2.32 8.89 -14.73
N PRO A 72 -1.61 9.84 -15.41
CA PRO A 72 -1.92 10.20 -16.78
C PRO A 72 -1.90 9.01 -17.75
N LYS A 73 -0.90 8.14 -17.64
CA LYS A 73 -0.79 6.93 -18.47
C LYS A 73 -1.95 5.96 -18.25
N SER A 74 -2.41 5.78 -17.03
CA SER A 74 -3.55 4.91 -16.70
C SER A 74 -4.85 5.45 -17.27
N VAL A 75 -5.08 6.77 -17.20
CA VAL A 75 -6.28 7.43 -17.75
C VAL A 75 -6.29 7.42 -19.28
N GLU A 76 -5.15 7.65 -19.92
CA GLU A 76 -5.00 7.58 -21.38
C GLU A 76 -5.26 6.18 -21.91
N ALA A 77 -4.72 5.15 -21.25
CA ALA A 77 -4.89 3.76 -21.64
C ALA A 77 -6.37 3.30 -21.63
N ASN A 78 -7.19 3.87 -20.74
CA ASN A 78 -8.59 3.46 -20.59
C ASN A 78 -9.60 4.39 -21.29
N LYS A 79 -9.17 5.47 -21.98
CA LYS A 79 -10.03 6.46 -22.65
C LYS A 79 -11.18 7.01 -21.79
N ALA A 80 -11.05 6.95 -20.47
CA ALA A 80 -12.08 7.30 -19.51
C ALA A 80 -12.16 8.82 -19.31
N TRP A 81 -12.94 9.53 -20.11
CA TRP A 81 -13.12 10.99 -20.01
C TRP A 81 -13.62 11.43 -18.64
N GLN A 82 -14.44 10.62 -17.98
CA GLN A 82 -14.93 10.87 -16.63
C GLN A 82 -13.79 10.90 -15.60
N GLU A 83 -12.81 10.02 -15.74
CA GLU A 83 -11.61 10.02 -14.89
C GLU A 83 -10.78 11.28 -15.10
N LYS A 84 -10.67 11.79 -16.35
CA LYS A 84 -9.96 13.06 -16.62
C LYS A 84 -10.59 14.24 -15.89
N ILE A 85 -11.93 14.31 -15.84
CA ILE A 85 -12.64 15.35 -15.11
C ILE A 85 -12.43 15.19 -13.61
N ALA A 86 -12.56 13.97 -13.08
CA ALA A 86 -12.32 13.68 -11.67
C ALA A 86 -10.89 14.07 -11.24
N TYR A 87 -9.87 13.71 -12.04
CA TYR A 87 -8.49 14.13 -11.78
C TYR A 87 -8.31 15.64 -11.78
N LYS A 88 -8.92 16.37 -12.73
CA LYS A 88 -8.86 17.83 -12.78
C LYS A 88 -9.48 18.49 -11.55
N ILE A 89 -10.59 17.95 -11.05
CA ILE A 89 -11.23 18.41 -9.80
C ILE A 89 -10.35 18.10 -8.58
N MET A 90 -9.68 16.94 -8.57
CA MET A 90 -8.81 16.52 -7.48
C MET A 90 -7.41 17.15 -7.53
N ASP A 91 -7.06 17.84 -8.63
CA ASP A 91 -5.72 18.38 -8.85
C ASP A 91 -5.16 19.22 -7.68
N PRO A 92 -5.95 20.07 -7.00
CA PRO A 92 -5.48 20.82 -5.81
C PRO A 92 -5.11 19.91 -4.61
N MET A 93 -5.59 18.67 -4.57
CA MET A 93 -5.29 17.72 -3.50
C MET A 93 -3.96 17.00 -3.71
N PHE A 94 -3.44 17.02 -4.94
CA PHE A 94 -2.16 16.39 -5.25
C PHE A 94 -0.98 17.19 -4.70
N GLN A 95 0.01 16.48 -4.22
CA GLN A 95 1.30 17.03 -3.82
C GLN A 95 2.40 16.68 -4.83
N SER A 96 3.55 17.37 -4.73
CA SER A 96 4.69 17.05 -5.58
C SER A 96 5.22 15.64 -5.29
N ALA A 97 5.86 15.00 -6.28
CA ALA A 97 6.51 13.71 -6.10
C ALA A 97 7.56 13.75 -4.95
N ARG A 98 8.25 14.88 -4.78
CA ARG A 98 9.19 15.11 -3.66
C ARG A 98 8.51 14.97 -2.30
N LEU A 99 7.37 15.61 -2.09
CA LEU A 99 6.59 15.48 -0.84
C LEU A 99 6.02 14.07 -0.68
N GLY A 100 5.59 13.44 -1.78
CA GLY A 100 5.11 12.07 -1.78
C GLY A 100 6.18 11.02 -1.43
N ALA A 101 7.47 11.33 -1.63
CA ALA A 101 8.58 10.46 -1.25
C ALA A 101 8.93 10.53 0.26
N LEU A 102 8.56 11.61 0.95
CA LEU A 102 8.96 11.82 2.35
C LEU A 102 8.49 10.73 3.31
N PRO A 103 7.27 10.17 3.23
CA PRO A 103 6.87 9.06 4.11
C PRO A 103 7.77 7.83 4.00
N GLN A 104 8.19 7.48 2.79
CA GLN A 104 9.10 6.34 2.55
C GLN A 104 10.50 6.63 3.12
N ILE A 105 11.00 7.85 2.93
CA ILE A 105 12.27 8.30 3.49
C ILE A 105 12.19 8.28 5.02
N ALA A 106 11.12 8.83 5.61
CA ALA A 106 10.91 8.84 7.05
C ALA A 106 10.90 7.41 7.63
N ALA A 107 10.14 6.49 7.02
CA ALA A 107 10.11 5.09 7.43
C ALA A 107 11.50 4.42 7.35
N ALA A 108 12.33 4.82 6.38
CA ALA A 108 13.66 4.23 6.19
C ALA A 108 14.74 4.81 7.08
N THR A 109 14.61 6.05 7.55
CA THR A 109 15.71 6.81 8.15
C THR A 109 15.46 7.33 9.57
N LEU A 110 14.21 7.33 10.04
CA LEU A 110 13.94 7.79 11.40
C LEU A 110 14.52 6.80 12.43
N PRO A 111 15.36 7.25 13.35
CA PRO A 111 16.04 6.37 14.31
C PRO A 111 15.05 5.70 15.30
N ASN A 112 13.90 6.32 15.52
CA ASN A 112 12.88 5.85 16.45
C ASN A 112 11.72 5.11 15.75
N ALA A 113 11.85 4.77 14.44
CA ALA A 113 10.84 4.03 13.73
C ALA A 113 10.70 2.60 14.27
N ILE A 114 9.48 2.24 14.65
CA ILE A 114 9.16 0.92 15.23
C ILE A 114 8.58 0.01 14.14
N GLY A 115 9.06 -1.22 14.08
CA GLY A 115 8.55 -2.20 13.11
C GLY A 115 7.03 -2.37 13.20
N GLY A 116 6.38 -2.43 12.05
CA GLY A 116 4.92 -2.46 11.91
C GLY A 116 4.25 -1.09 11.79
N GLU A 117 4.96 0.01 12.07
CA GLU A 117 4.43 1.35 11.86
C GLU A 117 4.25 1.66 10.37
N GLN A 118 3.21 2.44 10.09
CA GLN A 118 2.95 3.00 8.76
C GLN A 118 3.13 4.51 8.77
N TYR A 119 3.91 5.01 7.83
CA TYR A 119 4.13 6.43 7.61
C TYR A 119 3.31 6.91 6.40
N GLY A 120 2.64 8.03 6.54
CA GLY A 120 1.89 8.68 5.46
C GLY A 120 1.84 10.19 5.65
N PRO A 121 1.29 10.94 4.68
CA PRO A 121 1.16 12.38 4.82
C PRO A 121 0.16 12.76 5.91
N ARG A 122 0.39 13.91 6.57
CA ARG A 122 -0.37 14.39 7.73
C ARG A 122 -1.89 14.37 7.53
N PHE A 123 -2.37 14.70 6.34
CA PHE A 123 -3.79 14.74 6.00
C PHE A 123 -4.25 13.52 5.19
N ASN A 124 -3.54 12.39 5.23
CA ASN A 124 -3.73 11.15 4.48
C ASN A 124 -3.52 11.28 2.96
N PHE A 125 -3.76 12.42 2.36
CA PHE A 125 -3.59 12.68 0.93
C PHE A 125 -2.41 13.62 0.63
N ARG A 126 -2.04 14.54 1.54
CA ARG A 126 -0.92 15.48 1.40
C ARG A 126 -0.32 15.89 2.74
N GLY A 127 0.89 16.45 2.71
CA GLY A 127 1.58 17.03 3.88
C GLY A 127 2.81 16.26 4.29
N TYR A 128 3.46 16.73 5.36
CA TYR A 128 4.65 16.06 5.91
C TYR A 128 4.32 14.69 6.51
N PRO A 129 5.32 13.79 6.61
CA PRO A 129 5.15 12.46 7.17
C PRO A 129 4.64 12.46 8.60
N LYS A 130 3.73 11.54 8.91
CA LYS A 130 3.36 11.16 10.27
C LYS A 130 3.05 9.66 10.32
N ILE A 131 3.02 9.09 11.52
CA ILE A 131 2.52 7.74 11.75
C ILE A 131 1.00 7.72 11.47
N CYS A 132 0.58 6.77 10.65
CA CYS A 132 -0.80 6.54 10.24
C CYS A 132 -1.29 5.18 10.76
N LYS A 133 -2.61 5.02 10.88
CA LYS A 133 -3.22 3.74 11.18
C LYS A 133 -3.15 2.81 9.96
N ASN A 134 -2.95 1.53 10.19
CA ASN A 134 -3.12 0.50 9.16
C ASN A 134 -4.61 0.25 8.88
N ALA A 135 -4.94 -0.25 7.69
CA ALA A 135 -6.31 -0.65 7.39
C ALA A 135 -6.79 -1.72 8.40
N PRO A 136 -8.01 -1.60 8.98
CA PRO A 136 -8.50 -2.55 9.99
C PRO A 136 -8.44 -4.01 9.53
N LYS A 137 -8.79 -4.28 8.26
CA LYS A 137 -8.71 -5.63 7.68
C LYS A 137 -7.29 -6.20 7.66
N ALA A 138 -6.26 -5.36 7.59
CA ALA A 138 -4.87 -5.80 7.66
C ALA A 138 -4.42 -6.20 9.07
N LEU A 139 -5.18 -5.86 10.10
CA LEU A 139 -4.83 -6.21 11.48
C LEU A 139 -5.24 -7.64 11.84
N ASP A 140 -6.11 -8.28 11.06
CA ASP A 140 -6.48 -9.68 11.28
C ASP A 140 -5.30 -10.62 11.02
N ARG A 141 -4.83 -11.25 12.10
CA ARG A 141 -3.64 -12.11 12.08
C ARG A 141 -3.82 -13.36 11.24
N ASN A 142 -5.02 -13.93 11.25
CA ASN A 142 -5.30 -15.15 10.49
C ASN A 142 -5.26 -14.88 8.99
N SER A 143 -5.86 -13.79 8.55
CA SER A 143 -5.81 -13.36 7.14
C SER A 143 -4.39 -13.03 6.69
N ARG A 144 -3.57 -12.36 7.54
CA ARG A 144 -2.15 -12.10 7.20
C ARG A 144 -1.37 -13.38 7.00
N LYS A 145 -1.51 -14.33 7.94
CA LYS A 145 -0.84 -15.63 7.83
C LYS A 145 -1.30 -16.38 6.58
N LYS A 146 -2.62 -16.44 6.34
CA LYS A 146 -3.17 -17.08 5.12
C LYS A 146 -2.61 -16.44 3.85
N LEU A 147 -2.53 -15.10 3.79
CA LEU A 147 -1.96 -14.40 2.63
C LEU A 147 -0.49 -14.74 2.43
N TRP A 148 0.29 -14.82 3.51
CA TRP A 148 1.68 -15.24 3.45
C TRP A 148 1.83 -16.63 2.88
N ASP A 149 1.07 -17.60 3.42
CA ASP A 149 1.14 -19.00 3.00
C ASP A 149 0.73 -19.18 1.53
N VAL A 150 -0.34 -18.51 1.09
CA VAL A 150 -0.77 -18.51 -0.32
C VAL A 150 0.29 -17.88 -1.22
N SER A 151 0.90 -16.76 -0.81
CA SER A 151 1.94 -16.11 -1.59
C SER A 151 3.19 -16.99 -1.72
N ASP A 152 3.59 -17.65 -0.65
CA ASP A 152 4.72 -18.58 -0.65
C ASP A 152 4.47 -19.79 -1.59
N GLN A 153 3.24 -20.33 -1.60
CA GLN A 153 2.85 -21.39 -2.54
C GLN A 153 2.90 -20.93 -3.99
N LEU A 154 2.39 -19.73 -4.28
CA LEU A 154 2.41 -19.17 -5.63
C LEU A 154 3.83 -19.00 -6.17
N ILE A 155 4.76 -18.52 -5.33
CA ILE A 155 6.17 -18.32 -5.72
C ILE A 155 6.88 -19.67 -6.00
N LYS A 156 6.58 -20.71 -5.23
CA LYS A 156 7.19 -22.03 -5.40
C LYS A 156 6.77 -22.75 -6.70
N ASN A 157 5.68 -22.31 -7.31
CA ASN A 157 5.16 -22.86 -8.55
C ASN A 157 5.69 -22.14 -9.81
N PHE A 158 6.58 -21.14 -9.63
CA PHE A 158 7.35 -20.48 -10.68
C PHE A 158 8.78 -21.01 -10.75
#